data_592eb13c321e27eccea06a1557db7e82
#
_entry.id   592eb13c321e27eccea06a1557db7e82
#
_cell.length_a   1.000
_cell.length_b   1.000
_cell.length_c   1.000
_cell.angle_alpha   90.00
_cell.angle_beta   90.00
_cell.angle_gamma   90.00
#
_symmetry.space_group_name_H-M   'P 1'
#
loop_
_entity.id
_entity.type
_entity.pdbx_description
1 polymer ?
#
loop_
_entity_poly.entity_id
_entity_poly.type
_entity_poly.pdbx_seq_one_letter_code
_entity_poly.pdbx_strand_id
1 'polypeptide(L)'
;MPEGNETHRWAAMHAGMFAGSKVHVDSPQGRFAADAAVLDGRKLHDVMAVGKHLGYDFGVIDGERRIVHVHMGLYGEFAEGLQPMPVARGALRMRIWDRKQWLELRGPTNCAIWSELEWKMLLERLGPDPLNVSGKGGDKPDKMIVRIEKRKTPIGLLLMDQAVVSGLGNIFRAELLFRARLSPFKAGNEVSSAVLKSIWKDAAKLMPRAMVDRRIVTTEAKDRPHKRGKALNEEVHYVYRRKGRPCFMCGTEVLTQVFGGRNLFWCPVCQAE
;
A
#
# COMPACT_ATOMS: atom_id res chain seq x y z
N MET A 1 5.08 -6.72 -4.82
CA MET A 1 3.99 -5.75 -5.14
C MET A 1 3.83 -4.86 -3.92
N PRO A 2 4.01 -3.58 -4.07
CA PRO A 2 3.80 -2.63 -2.97
C PRO A 2 2.34 -2.65 -2.48
N GLU A 3 2.13 -2.62 -1.17
CA GLU A 3 0.84 -2.38 -0.53
C GLU A 3 0.86 -0.99 0.13
N GLY A 4 -0.21 -0.59 0.79
CA GLY A 4 -0.33 0.75 1.36
C GLY A 4 0.82 1.15 2.28
N ASN A 5 1.35 0.22 3.07
CA ASN A 5 2.51 0.46 3.94
C ASN A 5 3.75 0.96 3.16
N GLU A 6 4.05 0.39 1.99
CA GLU A 6 5.16 0.85 1.16
C GLU A 6 4.88 2.22 0.54
N THR A 7 3.64 2.44 0.08
CA THR A 7 3.23 3.73 -0.49
C THR A 7 3.37 4.86 0.54
N HIS A 8 2.87 4.65 1.75
CA HIS A 8 3.00 5.63 2.84
C HIS A 8 4.45 5.83 3.30
N ARG A 9 5.25 4.75 3.31
CA ARG A 9 6.68 4.85 3.60
C ARG A 9 7.41 5.72 2.58
N TRP A 10 7.15 5.52 1.29
CA TRP A 10 7.72 6.36 0.24
C TRP A 10 7.26 7.82 0.37
N ALA A 11 5.98 8.06 0.62
CA ALA A 11 5.49 9.42 0.81
C ALA A 11 6.23 10.13 1.94
N ALA A 12 6.34 9.52 3.12
CA ALA A 12 7.04 10.09 4.26
C ALA A 12 8.53 10.32 3.97
N MET A 13 9.19 9.36 3.31
CA MET A 13 10.60 9.46 2.96
C MET A 13 10.85 10.57 1.93
N HIS A 14 10.08 10.61 0.83
CA HIS A 14 10.22 11.60 -0.23
C HIS A 14 9.82 13.01 0.24
N ALA A 15 8.82 13.13 1.14
CA ALA A 15 8.52 14.39 1.81
C ALA A 15 9.73 14.87 2.64
N GLY A 16 10.34 13.99 3.42
CA GLY A 16 11.57 14.30 4.17
C GLY A 16 12.75 14.70 3.28
N MET A 17 12.82 14.16 2.05
CA MET A 17 13.85 14.51 1.09
C MET A 17 13.61 15.88 0.44
N PHE A 18 12.41 16.15 -0.05
CA PHE A 18 12.18 17.23 -1.01
C PHE A 18 11.11 18.25 -0.63
N ALA A 19 10.25 17.97 0.35
CA ALA A 19 9.17 18.91 0.69
C ALA A 19 9.73 20.27 1.12
N GLY A 20 9.13 21.34 0.58
CA GLY A 20 9.55 22.70 0.80
C GLY A 20 10.70 23.19 -0.07
N SER A 21 11.35 22.33 -0.85
CA SER A 21 12.52 22.63 -1.70
C SER A 21 12.12 22.83 -3.17
N LYS A 22 12.93 23.63 -3.89
CA LYS A 22 12.93 23.64 -5.34
C LYS A 22 13.66 22.38 -5.84
N VAL A 23 13.05 21.68 -6.78
CA VAL A 23 13.56 20.44 -7.33
C VAL A 23 13.65 20.49 -8.86
N HIS A 24 14.57 19.72 -9.41
CA HIS A 24 14.59 19.42 -10.83
C HIS A 24 13.76 18.16 -11.09
N VAL A 25 13.09 18.13 -12.24
CA VAL A 25 12.26 17.01 -12.67
C VAL A 25 12.55 16.70 -14.13
N ASP A 26 12.83 15.45 -14.46
CA ASP A 26 12.93 15.00 -15.84
C ASP A 26 12.29 13.63 -16.07
N SER A 27 12.22 13.24 -17.32
CA SER A 27 11.73 11.94 -17.77
C SER A 27 12.64 11.36 -18.85
N PRO A 28 13.73 10.67 -18.48
CA PRO A 28 14.68 10.14 -19.46
C PRO A 28 14.08 9.19 -20.48
N GLN A 29 13.01 8.46 -20.11
CA GLN A 29 12.23 7.61 -21.02
C GLN A 29 11.31 8.40 -21.96
N GLY A 30 11.01 9.67 -21.66
CA GLY A 30 10.14 10.54 -22.45
C GLY A 30 8.65 10.48 -22.16
N ARG A 31 8.11 9.40 -21.55
CA ARG A 31 6.67 9.23 -21.33
C ARG A 31 6.04 10.19 -20.31
N PHE A 32 6.84 10.91 -19.57
CA PHE A 32 6.44 11.94 -18.61
C PHE A 32 7.11 13.29 -18.93
N ALA A 33 7.71 13.46 -20.11
CA ALA A 33 8.56 14.60 -20.44
C ALA A 33 7.77 15.93 -20.45
N ALA A 34 6.57 15.95 -21.00
CA ALA A 34 5.72 17.15 -21.03
C ALA A 34 5.37 17.62 -19.62
N ASP A 35 4.94 16.68 -18.76
CA ASP A 35 4.61 16.96 -17.35
C ASP A 35 5.87 17.40 -16.58
N ALA A 36 7.00 16.73 -16.79
CA ALA A 36 8.27 17.08 -16.15
C ALA A 36 8.69 18.52 -16.47
N ALA A 37 8.54 18.97 -17.73
CA ALA A 37 8.89 20.32 -18.14
C ALA A 37 8.05 21.40 -17.41
N VAL A 38 6.80 21.12 -17.06
CA VAL A 38 5.95 22.03 -16.25
C VAL A 38 6.47 22.15 -14.82
N LEU A 39 7.07 21.09 -14.29
CA LEU A 39 7.44 20.95 -12.88
C LEU A 39 8.91 21.28 -12.60
N ASP A 40 9.77 21.25 -13.61
CA ASP A 40 11.21 21.47 -13.44
C ASP A 40 11.53 22.85 -12.86
N GLY A 41 12.38 22.88 -11.85
CA GLY A 41 12.76 24.09 -11.12
C GLY A 41 11.66 24.62 -10.18
N ARG A 42 10.51 23.94 -10.04
CA ARG A 42 9.41 24.33 -9.16
C ARG A 42 9.63 23.82 -7.73
N LYS A 43 8.90 24.40 -6.79
CA LYS A 43 8.89 23.96 -5.40
C LYS A 43 7.96 22.76 -5.25
N LEU A 44 8.47 21.67 -4.69
CA LEU A 44 7.65 20.56 -4.19
C LEU A 44 7.15 20.92 -2.79
N HIS A 45 5.84 21.09 -2.63
CA HIS A 45 5.25 21.53 -1.36
C HIS A 45 5.11 20.38 -0.37
N ASP A 46 4.65 19.22 -0.84
CA ASP A 46 4.44 18.05 0.00
C ASP A 46 4.41 16.75 -0.82
N VAL A 47 4.57 15.61 -0.15
CA VAL A 47 4.35 14.27 -0.73
C VAL A 47 3.39 13.51 0.16
N MET A 48 2.25 13.14 -0.38
CA MET A 48 1.16 12.50 0.33
C MET A 48 0.88 11.09 -0.19
N ALA A 49 0.26 10.25 0.63
CA ALA A 49 -0.22 8.94 0.23
C ALA A 49 -1.64 8.71 0.71
N VAL A 50 -2.41 7.95 -0.08
CA VAL A 50 -3.70 7.38 0.32
C VAL A 50 -3.83 5.99 -0.33
N GLY A 51 -4.04 4.98 0.49
CA GLY A 51 -4.04 3.60 0.01
C GLY A 51 -2.75 3.24 -0.72
N LYS A 52 -2.86 3.00 -2.03
CA LYS A 52 -1.72 2.65 -2.89
C LYS A 52 -1.36 3.76 -3.89
N HIS A 53 -1.80 4.98 -3.62
CA HIS A 53 -1.59 6.13 -4.48
C HIS A 53 -0.67 7.15 -3.80
N LEU A 54 0.31 7.66 -4.54
CA LEU A 54 1.19 8.76 -4.14
C LEU A 54 0.76 10.03 -4.86
N GLY A 55 0.86 11.17 -4.18
CA GLY A 55 0.68 12.50 -4.74
C GLY A 55 1.89 13.38 -4.38
N TYR A 56 2.59 13.90 -5.39
CA TYR A 56 3.61 14.92 -5.20
C TYR A 56 2.98 16.27 -5.51
N ASP A 57 2.77 17.09 -4.51
CA ASP A 57 2.06 18.37 -4.61
C ASP A 57 3.05 19.49 -4.93
N PHE A 58 2.96 20.02 -6.14
CA PHE A 58 3.74 21.17 -6.59
C PHE A 58 3.03 22.51 -6.39
N GLY A 59 1.86 22.52 -5.71
CA GLY A 59 1.07 23.72 -5.51
C GLY A 59 0.41 24.23 -6.79
N VAL A 60 0.11 25.54 -6.80
CA VAL A 60 -0.54 26.19 -7.94
C VAL A 60 0.51 26.64 -8.96
N ILE A 61 0.38 26.16 -10.20
CA ILE A 61 1.19 26.52 -11.35
C ILE A 61 0.22 26.91 -12.47
N ASP A 62 0.37 28.13 -13.02
CA ASP A 62 -0.47 28.67 -14.08
C ASP A 62 -1.99 28.62 -13.73
N GLY A 63 -2.33 28.96 -12.47
CA GLY A 63 -3.70 29.03 -11.95
C GLY A 63 -4.32 27.69 -11.53
N GLU A 64 -3.64 26.56 -11.71
CA GLU A 64 -4.13 25.24 -11.35
C GLU A 64 -3.18 24.51 -10.38
N ARG A 65 -3.73 23.81 -9.40
CA ARG A 65 -2.94 22.93 -8.54
C ARG A 65 -2.45 21.71 -9.32
N ARG A 66 -1.15 21.45 -9.24
CA ARG A 66 -0.48 20.34 -9.95
C ARG A 66 -0.01 19.29 -8.94
N ILE A 67 -0.57 18.10 -9.05
CA ILE A 67 -0.22 16.95 -8.21
C ILE A 67 0.25 15.83 -9.12
N VAL A 68 1.51 15.42 -9.02
CA VAL A 68 1.95 14.22 -9.75
C VAL A 68 1.38 13.01 -9.05
N HIS A 69 0.42 12.36 -9.68
CA HIS A 69 -0.13 11.10 -9.21
C HIS A 69 0.73 9.93 -9.68
N VAL A 70 1.16 9.10 -8.73
CA VAL A 70 1.89 7.87 -9.01
C VAL A 70 1.13 6.67 -8.44
N HIS A 71 0.93 5.65 -9.29
CA HIS A 71 0.47 4.33 -8.89
C HIS A 71 1.47 3.27 -9.34
N MET A 72 2.07 2.57 -8.38
CA MET A 72 3.17 1.64 -8.65
C MET A 72 2.78 0.40 -9.44
N GLY A 73 1.55 -0.09 -9.27
CA GLY A 73 1.12 -1.34 -9.87
C GLY A 73 1.91 -2.53 -9.35
N LEU A 74 2.31 -3.44 -10.25
CA LEU A 74 3.05 -4.66 -9.90
C LEU A 74 4.56 -4.49 -9.99
N TYR A 75 5.02 -3.65 -10.90
CA TYR A 75 6.41 -3.56 -11.35
C TYR A 75 7.06 -2.21 -11.02
N GLY A 76 6.29 -1.28 -10.46
CA GLY A 76 6.81 0.02 -10.08
C GLY A 76 7.84 -0.11 -8.96
N GLU A 77 8.95 0.60 -9.11
CA GLU A 77 10.01 0.68 -8.11
C GLU A 77 10.58 2.10 -8.02
N PHE A 78 11.01 2.45 -6.82
CA PHE A 78 11.82 3.64 -6.59
C PHE A 78 13.25 3.26 -6.26
N ALA A 79 14.17 4.10 -6.70
CA ALA A 79 15.54 4.15 -6.21
C ALA A 79 15.83 5.58 -5.76
N GLU A 80 16.52 5.75 -4.67
CA GLU A 80 16.86 7.03 -4.08
C GLU A 80 18.29 7.01 -3.51
N GLY A 81 18.91 8.19 -3.48
CA GLY A 81 20.27 8.33 -2.94
C GLY A 81 20.72 9.76 -2.80
N LEU A 82 21.96 9.91 -2.31
CA LEU A 82 22.68 11.19 -2.27
C LEU A 82 23.39 11.44 -3.59
N GLN A 83 23.67 12.71 -3.89
CA GLN A 83 24.53 13.07 -5.04
C GLN A 83 25.93 12.44 -4.91
N PRO A 84 26.58 12.06 -6.03
CA PRO A 84 26.17 12.26 -7.42
C PRO A 84 25.08 11.27 -7.89
N MET A 85 24.12 11.79 -8.66
CA MET A 85 23.06 10.98 -9.27
C MET A 85 23.62 10.04 -10.33
N PRO A 86 23.18 8.78 -10.41
CA PRO A 86 23.64 7.83 -11.41
C PRO A 86 23.23 8.24 -12.83
N VAL A 87 23.97 7.76 -13.81
CA VAL A 87 23.58 7.90 -15.21
C VAL A 87 22.24 7.20 -15.45
N ALA A 88 21.31 7.89 -16.11
CA ALA A 88 20.00 7.36 -16.43
C ALA A 88 20.10 6.08 -17.27
N ARG A 89 19.44 4.99 -16.85
CA ARG A 89 19.42 3.71 -17.54
C ARG A 89 18.02 3.10 -17.55
N GLY A 90 17.70 2.39 -18.63
CA GLY A 90 16.46 1.63 -18.77
C GLY A 90 15.19 2.48 -18.81
N ALA A 91 14.07 1.92 -18.36
CA ALA A 91 12.74 2.51 -18.46
C ALA A 91 12.46 3.51 -17.31
N LEU A 92 13.31 4.52 -17.18
CA LEU A 92 13.22 5.55 -16.14
C LEU A 92 12.11 6.55 -16.49
N ARG A 93 10.96 6.44 -15.75
CA ARG A 93 9.76 7.24 -16.00
C ARG A 93 9.89 8.68 -15.52
N MET A 94 10.40 8.87 -14.31
CA MET A 94 10.54 10.17 -13.68
C MET A 94 11.78 10.17 -12.79
N ARG A 95 12.52 11.28 -12.78
CA ARG A 95 13.52 11.62 -11.77
C ARG A 95 13.14 12.93 -11.12
N ILE A 96 13.39 13.00 -9.80
CA ILE A 96 13.34 14.24 -9.01
C ILE A 96 14.67 14.36 -8.28
N TRP A 97 15.29 15.55 -8.31
CA TRP A 97 16.55 15.77 -7.60
C TRP A 97 16.73 17.23 -7.19
N ASP A 98 17.62 17.42 -6.25
CA ASP A 98 18.18 18.70 -5.86
C ASP A 98 19.72 18.63 -5.79
N ARG A 99 20.35 19.60 -5.12
CA ARG A 99 21.81 19.63 -4.94
C ARG A 99 22.35 18.52 -4.05
N LYS A 100 21.51 17.86 -3.24
CA LYS A 100 21.92 16.91 -2.20
C LYS A 100 21.55 15.47 -2.54
N GLN A 101 20.41 15.26 -3.18
CA GLN A 101 19.80 13.96 -3.28
C GLN A 101 18.95 13.79 -4.54
N TRP A 102 18.62 12.56 -4.87
CA TRP A 102 17.85 12.19 -6.05
C TRP A 102 16.90 11.04 -5.75
N LEU A 103 15.83 10.95 -6.52
CA LEU A 103 14.99 9.78 -6.64
C LEU A 103 14.71 9.44 -8.10
N GLU A 104 14.53 8.18 -8.39
CA GLU A 104 14.20 7.62 -9.71
C GLU A 104 12.99 6.70 -9.60
N LEU A 105 12.04 6.84 -10.53
CA LEU A 105 10.85 6.01 -10.64
C LEU A 105 10.86 5.19 -11.91
N ARG A 106 10.74 3.87 -11.79
CA ARG A 106 10.65 2.92 -12.91
C ARG A 106 9.37 2.14 -12.87
N GLY A 107 8.83 1.78 -14.04
CA GLY A 107 7.74 0.84 -14.23
C GLY A 107 6.41 1.11 -13.51
N PRO A 108 6.03 2.35 -13.15
CA PRO A 108 4.73 2.61 -12.53
C PRO A 108 3.60 2.34 -13.53
N THR A 109 2.44 1.94 -13.02
CA THR A 109 1.21 1.83 -13.82
C THR A 109 0.70 3.22 -14.23
N ASN A 110 0.79 4.20 -13.32
CA ASN A 110 0.49 5.61 -13.61
C ASN A 110 1.58 6.53 -13.08
N CYS A 111 1.90 7.56 -13.85
CA CYS A 111 2.71 8.72 -13.47
C CYS A 111 2.30 9.86 -14.39
N ALA A 112 1.51 10.80 -13.87
CA ALA A 112 0.96 11.94 -14.62
C ALA A 112 0.61 13.08 -13.65
N ILE A 113 0.60 14.32 -14.16
CA ILE A 113 0.03 15.46 -13.43
C ILE A 113 -1.49 15.30 -13.39
N TRP A 114 -2.05 15.45 -12.19
CA TRP A 114 -3.46 15.55 -11.92
C TRP A 114 -3.81 16.93 -11.37
N SER A 115 -5.01 17.38 -11.68
CA SER A 115 -5.65 18.54 -11.04
C SER A 115 -6.08 18.22 -9.61
N GLU A 116 -6.40 19.26 -8.84
CA GLU A 116 -7.00 19.10 -7.51
C GLU A 116 -8.33 18.34 -7.56
N LEU A 117 -9.12 18.53 -8.62
CA LEU A 117 -10.39 17.85 -8.80
C LEU A 117 -10.19 16.34 -8.98
N GLU A 118 -9.26 15.92 -9.85
CA GLU A 118 -8.97 14.50 -10.06
C GLU A 118 -8.46 13.82 -8.78
N TRP A 119 -7.62 14.53 -8.00
CA TRP A 119 -7.17 14.03 -6.71
C TRP A 119 -8.33 13.89 -5.71
N LYS A 120 -9.23 14.87 -5.61
CA LYS A 120 -10.44 14.80 -4.77
C LYS A 120 -11.35 13.63 -5.19
N MET A 121 -11.60 13.45 -6.48
CA MET A 121 -12.39 12.32 -6.99
C MET A 121 -11.78 10.97 -6.60
N LEU A 122 -10.46 10.84 -6.59
CA LEU A 122 -9.78 9.64 -6.07
C LEU A 122 -10.10 9.43 -4.59
N LEU A 123 -9.94 10.47 -3.75
CA LEU A 123 -10.20 10.39 -2.30
C LEU A 123 -11.64 9.98 -1.99
N GLU A 124 -12.62 10.51 -2.72
CA GLU A 124 -14.04 10.18 -2.55
C GLU A 124 -14.36 8.72 -2.92
N ARG A 125 -13.70 8.20 -3.95
CA ARG A 125 -13.86 6.83 -4.42
C ARG A 125 -13.27 5.82 -3.45
N LEU A 126 -12.16 6.13 -2.80
CA LEU A 126 -11.45 5.21 -1.92
C LEU A 126 -12.23 4.93 -0.62
N GLY A 127 -12.03 3.73 -0.12
CA GLY A 127 -12.42 3.36 1.24
C GLY A 127 -11.47 3.98 2.26
N PRO A 128 -11.81 3.87 3.56
CA PRO A 128 -10.94 4.34 4.62
C PRO A 128 -9.57 3.63 4.58
N ASP A 129 -8.53 4.36 4.97
CA ASP A 129 -7.14 3.89 4.98
C ASP A 129 -6.69 3.58 6.41
N PRO A 130 -6.33 2.33 6.75
CA PRO A 130 -5.84 1.97 8.08
C PRO A 130 -4.54 2.70 8.49
N LEU A 131 -3.84 3.34 7.57
CA LEU A 131 -2.65 4.16 7.86
C LEU A 131 -2.98 5.61 8.17
N ASN A 132 -4.20 6.06 7.89
CA ASN A 132 -4.67 7.43 8.15
C ASN A 132 -5.58 7.50 9.39
N VAL A 133 -5.29 6.76 10.45
CA VAL A 133 -6.15 6.70 11.66
C VAL A 133 -5.83 7.75 12.71
N SER A 134 -4.70 8.45 12.61
CA SER A 134 -4.21 9.39 13.60
C SER A 134 -4.66 10.83 13.30
N GLY A 135 -4.93 11.60 14.37
CA GLY A 135 -5.27 13.01 14.27
C GLY A 135 -6.77 13.31 14.18
N LYS A 136 -7.08 14.61 14.18
CA LYS A 136 -8.46 15.10 14.03
C LYS A 136 -8.92 14.86 12.58
N GLY A 137 -9.92 13.97 12.41
CA GLY A 137 -10.42 13.59 11.09
C GLY A 137 -9.80 12.33 10.51
N GLY A 138 -9.03 11.57 11.29
CA GLY A 138 -8.48 10.26 10.86
C GLY A 138 -9.57 9.27 10.48
N ASP A 139 -9.22 8.35 9.59
CA ASP A 139 -10.14 7.35 9.06
C ASP A 139 -10.62 6.37 10.12
N LYS A 140 -11.89 5.98 10.00
CA LYS A 140 -12.57 5.02 10.88
C LYS A 140 -13.12 3.85 10.08
N PRO A 141 -13.32 2.69 10.71
CA PRO A 141 -13.81 1.48 10.03
C PRO A 141 -15.25 1.58 9.54
N ASP A 142 -16.04 2.56 9.97
CA ASP A 142 -17.50 2.59 9.77
C ASP A 142 -17.88 2.51 8.28
N LYS A 143 -17.21 3.28 7.42
CA LYS A 143 -17.45 3.21 5.96
C LYS A 143 -17.13 1.83 5.38
N MET A 144 -16.04 1.20 5.82
CA MET A 144 -15.67 -0.16 5.43
C MET A 144 -16.74 -1.16 5.86
N ILE A 145 -17.16 -1.10 7.12
CA ILE A 145 -18.14 -2.00 7.71
C ILE A 145 -19.46 -1.93 6.94
N VAL A 146 -20.02 -0.71 6.79
CA VAL A 146 -21.28 -0.49 6.05
C VAL A 146 -21.21 -1.00 4.61
N ARG A 147 -20.05 -0.86 3.93
CA ARG A 147 -19.87 -1.34 2.57
C ARG A 147 -19.81 -2.88 2.49
N ILE A 148 -19.22 -3.52 3.50
CA ILE A 148 -19.09 -4.98 3.56
C ILE A 148 -20.44 -5.62 3.93
N GLU A 149 -21.13 -5.14 4.96
CA GLU A 149 -22.39 -5.69 5.45
C GLU A 149 -23.52 -5.68 4.41
N LYS A 150 -23.43 -4.85 3.39
CA LYS A 150 -24.39 -4.78 2.29
C LYS A 150 -24.10 -5.75 1.14
N ARG A 151 -23.02 -6.54 1.21
CA ARG A 151 -22.56 -7.33 0.05
C ARG A 151 -22.48 -8.83 0.36
N LYS A 152 -23.03 -9.64 -0.55
CA LYS A 152 -22.87 -11.10 -0.55
C LYS A 152 -21.53 -11.55 -1.12
N THR A 153 -20.74 -10.63 -1.68
CA THR A 153 -19.39 -10.90 -2.18
C THR A 153 -18.53 -11.46 -1.04
N PRO A 154 -17.71 -12.50 -1.29
CA PRO A 154 -16.82 -13.06 -0.28
C PRO A 154 -15.88 -12.01 0.33
N ILE A 155 -15.67 -12.10 1.65
CA ILE A 155 -14.86 -11.13 2.41
C ILE A 155 -13.42 -11.02 1.86
N GLY A 156 -12.86 -12.13 1.38
CA GLY A 156 -11.53 -12.14 0.77
C GLY A 156 -11.42 -11.30 -0.52
N LEU A 157 -12.51 -11.07 -1.24
CA LEU A 157 -12.57 -10.15 -2.38
C LEU A 157 -12.82 -8.72 -1.92
N LEU A 158 -13.67 -8.52 -0.93
CA LEU A 158 -14.00 -7.19 -0.40
C LEU A 158 -12.80 -6.50 0.23
N LEU A 159 -11.91 -7.22 0.92
CA LEU A 159 -10.67 -6.65 1.47
C LEU A 159 -9.63 -6.27 0.39
N MET A 160 -9.81 -6.70 -0.86
CA MET A 160 -8.99 -6.28 -2.00
C MET A 160 -9.58 -5.09 -2.76
N ASP A 161 -10.87 -4.80 -2.58
CA ASP A 161 -11.56 -3.67 -3.19
C ASP A 161 -11.13 -2.37 -2.50
N GLN A 162 -10.35 -1.55 -3.22
CA GLN A 162 -9.84 -0.27 -2.68
C GLN A 162 -10.95 0.74 -2.40
N ALA A 163 -12.15 0.54 -2.95
CA ALA A 163 -13.33 1.32 -2.59
C ALA A 163 -13.93 0.88 -1.24
N VAL A 164 -13.69 -0.33 -0.78
CA VAL A 164 -14.14 -0.84 0.52
C VAL A 164 -13.18 -0.44 1.63
N VAL A 165 -11.90 -0.75 1.44
CA VAL A 165 -10.79 -0.39 2.32
C VAL A 165 -9.56 -0.14 1.48
N SER A 166 -8.94 1.02 1.62
CA SER A 166 -7.77 1.35 0.82
C SER A 166 -6.46 0.85 1.46
N GLY A 167 -5.44 0.66 0.63
CA GLY A 167 -4.11 0.25 1.09
C GLY A 167 -3.89 -1.25 1.25
N LEU A 168 -4.91 -2.03 1.62
CA LEU A 168 -4.77 -3.48 1.75
C LEU A 168 -4.48 -4.13 0.39
N GLY A 169 -3.56 -5.07 0.40
CA GLY A 169 -3.24 -5.90 -0.75
C GLY A 169 -3.31 -7.38 -0.44
N ASN A 170 -2.64 -8.18 -1.25
CA ASN A 170 -2.76 -9.63 -1.19
C ASN A 170 -2.13 -10.24 0.07
N ILE A 171 -1.08 -9.60 0.61
CA ILE A 171 -0.42 -10.06 1.84
C ILE A 171 -1.36 -9.80 3.01
N PHE A 172 -1.76 -8.53 3.20
CA PHE A 172 -2.64 -8.18 4.31
C PHE A 172 -3.99 -8.88 4.22
N ARG A 173 -4.58 -9.05 3.02
CA ARG A 173 -5.80 -9.84 2.86
C ARG A 173 -5.68 -11.23 3.48
N ALA A 174 -4.66 -11.99 3.08
CA ALA A 174 -4.48 -13.36 3.54
C ALA A 174 -4.22 -13.42 5.05
N GLU A 175 -3.32 -12.56 5.53
CA GLU A 175 -2.86 -12.57 6.90
C GLU A 175 -3.90 -12.05 7.91
N LEU A 176 -4.61 -10.97 7.58
CA LEU A 176 -5.66 -10.43 8.44
C LEU A 176 -6.84 -11.40 8.57
N LEU A 177 -7.24 -12.07 7.49
CA LEU A 177 -8.27 -13.10 7.54
C LEU A 177 -7.84 -14.31 8.37
N PHE A 178 -6.58 -14.75 8.23
CA PHE A 178 -6.04 -15.82 9.07
C PHE A 178 -6.03 -15.45 10.55
N ARG A 179 -5.56 -14.25 10.90
CA ARG A 179 -5.48 -13.76 12.27
C ARG A 179 -6.87 -13.58 12.89
N ALA A 180 -7.87 -13.21 12.08
CA ALA A 180 -9.27 -13.14 12.48
C ALA A 180 -9.98 -14.51 12.53
N ARG A 181 -9.30 -15.62 12.18
CA ARG A 181 -9.89 -16.96 12.07
C ARG A 181 -11.13 -16.99 11.17
N LEU A 182 -11.11 -16.20 10.09
CA LEU A 182 -12.23 -15.98 9.20
C LEU A 182 -11.99 -16.65 7.86
N SER A 183 -12.95 -17.47 7.41
CA SER A 183 -12.94 -18.02 6.05
C SER A 183 -12.91 -16.89 5.02
N PRO A 184 -11.97 -16.90 4.06
CA PRO A 184 -11.94 -15.90 2.99
C PRO A 184 -13.16 -15.97 2.05
N PHE A 185 -13.90 -17.06 2.10
CA PHE A 185 -15.06 -17.34 1.23
C PHE A 185 -16.38 -16.88 1.86
N LYS A 186 -16.41 -16.61 3.16
CA LYS A 186 -17.60 -16.14 3.87
C LYS A 186 -18.14 -14.88 3.22
N ALA A 187 -19.45 -14.81 3.00
CA ALA A 187 -20.12 -13.63 2.46
C ALA A 187 -19.94 -12.41 3.38
N GLY A 188 -19.70 -11.23 2.82
CA GLY A 188 -19.43 -10.02 3.60
C GLY A 188 -20.57 -9.70 4.57
N ASN A 189 -21.83 -9.84 4.16
CA ASN A 189 -23.01 -9.59 4.96
C ASN A 189 -23.25 -10.64 6.10
N GLU A 190 -22.46 -11.70 6.13
CA GLU A 190 -22.47 -12.69 7.22
C GLU A 190 -21.34 -12.47 8.22
N VAL A 191 -20.46 -11.49 7.98
CA VAL A 191 -19.36 -11.16 8.88
C VAL A 191 -19.83 -10.10 9.87
N SER A 192 -19.75 -10.39 11.17
CA SER A 192 -20.18 -9.42 12.19
C SER A 192 -19.31 -8.17 12.22
N SER A 193 -19.93 -7.02 12.53
CA SER A 193 -19.20 -5.74 12.70
C SER A 193 -18.06 -5.86 13.72
N ALA A 194 -18.18 -6.70 14.73
CA ALA A 194 -17.13 -6.92 15.74
C ALA A 194 -15.87 -7.52 15.11
N VAL A 195 -16.02 -8.52 14.24
CA VAL A 195 -14.91 -9.13 13.48
C VAL A 195 -14.30 -8.12 12.52
N LEU A 196 -15.12 -7.35 11.79
CA LEU A 196 -14.63 -6.29 10.88
C LEU A 196 -13.84 -5.21 11.61
N LYS A 197 -14.31 -4.77 12.80
CA LYS A 197 -13.56 -3.84 13.68
C LYS A 197 -12.22 -4.42 14.14
N SER A 198 -12.19 -5.73 14.44
CA SER A 198 -10.94 -6.42 14.81
C SER A 198 -9.95 -6.46 13.65
N ILE A 199 -10.40 -6.78 12.43
CA ILE A 199 -9.57 -6.76 11.21
C ILE A 199 -9.00 -5.36 10.98
N TRP A 200 -9.83 -4.32 11.09
CA TRP A 200 -9.38 -2.93 10.96
C TRP A 200 -8.31 -2.57 12.00
N LYS A 201 -8.56 -2.87 13.27
CA LYS A 201 -7.62 -2.61 14.37
C LYS A 201 -6.28 -3.32 14.16
N ASP A 202 -6.33 -4.55 13.67
CA ASP A 202 -5.11 -5.33 13.38
C ASP A 202 -4.35 -4.75 12.18
N ALA A 203 -5.05 -4.34 11.11
CA ALA A 203 -4.44 -3.62 9.98
C ALA A 203 -3.78 -2.31 10.43
N ALA A 204 -4.49 -1.47 11.20
CA ALA A 204 -3.97 -0.21 11.74
C ALA A 204 -2.78 -0.39 12.70
N LYS A 205 -2.59 -1.58 13.27
CA LYS A 205 -1.41 -1.94 14.08
C LYS A 205 -0.25 -2.46 13.23
N LEU A 206 -0.53 -3.34 12.27
CA LEU A 206 0.50 -4.05 11.51
C LEU A 206 1.09 -3.21 10.38
N MET A 207 0.29 -2.40 9.69
CA MET A 207 0.75 -1.62 8.55
C MET A 207 1.79 -0.55 8.93
N PRO A 208 1.62 0.26 10.01
CA PRO A 208 2.66 1.20 10.43
C PRO A 208 3.96 0.50 10.85
N ARG A 209 3.87 -0.67 11.50
CA ARG A 209 5.06 -1.47 11.84
C ARG A 209 5.80 -1.93 10.59
N ALA A 210 5.06 -2.37 9.56
CA ALA A 210 5.65 -2.77 8.30
C ALA A 210 6.38 -1.62 7.57
N MET A 211 5.93 -0.36 7.76
CA MET A 211 6.64 0.83 7.25
C MET A 211 8.01 0.98 7.93
N VAL A 212 8.05 0.88 9.26
CA VAL A 212 9.28 1.03 10.07
C VAL A 212 10.23 -0.13 9.80
N ASP A 213 9.73 -1.37 9.84
CA ASP A 213 10.53 -2.58 9.68
C ASP A 213 10.95 -2.83 8.22
N ARG A 214 10.41 -2.06 7.27
CA ARG A 214 10.56 -2.27 5.81
C ARG A 214 10.20 -3.70 5.37
N ARG A 215 9.31 -4.34 6.14
CA ARG A 215 8.95 -5.74 5.97
C ARG A 215 7.63 -6.03 6.65
N ILE A 216 6.73 -6.71 5.96
CA ILE A 216 5.46 -7.14 6.53
C ILE A 216 5.71 -8.38 7.39
N VAL A 217 5.52 -8.27 8.70
CA VAL A 217 5.59 -9.35 9.67
C VAL A 217 4.25 -9.43 10.40
N THR A 218 3.53 -10.50 10.20
CA THR A 218 2.19 -10.69 10.75
C THR A 218 2.12 -11.73 11.85
N THR A 219 3.15 -12.60 11.92
CA THR A 219 3.24 -13.66 12.94
C THR A 219 3.62 -13.10 14.30
N GLU A 220 3.00 -13.62 15.35
CA GLU A 220 3.43 -13.38 16.72
C GLU A 220 4.66 -14.26 17.05
N ALA A 221 5.58 -13.73 17.87
CA ALA A 221 6.81 -14.46 18.19
C ALA A 221 6.55 -15.83 18.84
N LYS A 222 5.52 -15.93 19.68
CA LYS A 222 5.12 -17.18 20.35
C LYS A 222 4.67 -18.30 19.41
N ASP A 223 4.20 -17.93 18.21
CA ASP A 223 3.61 -18.86 17.22
C ASP A 223 4.66 -19.34 16.19
N ARG A 224 5.88 -18.78 16.23
CA ARG A 224 6.96 -19.14 15.31
C ARG A 224 7.78 -20.31 15.86
N PRO A 225 8.41 -21.12 14.99
CA PRO A 225 9.45 -22.05 15.39
C PRO A 225 10.59 -21.34 16.16
N HIS A 226 11.09 -20.21 15.63
CA HIS A 226 12.08 -19.36 16.33
C HIS A 226 11.38 -18.24 17.10
N LYS A 227 11.19 -18.47 18.40
CA LYS A 227 10.44 -17.56 19.29
C LYS A 227 11.21 -16.32 19.71
N ARG A 228 12.54 -16.30 19.53
CA ARG A 228 13.42 -15.19 19.93
C ARG A 228 13.96 -14.42 18.73
N GLY A 229 14.18 -13.13 18.90
CA GLY A 229 14.76 -12.28 17.88
C GLY A 229 13.79 -11.91 16.74
N LYS A 230 14.36 -11.46 15.61
CA LYS A 230 13.61 -11.09 14.41
C LYS A 230 13.09 -12.36 13.71
N ALA A 231 11.85 -12.28 13.19
CA ALA A 231 11.27 -13.37 12.40
C ALA A 231 12.16 -13.71 11.19
N LEU A 232 12.42 -14.98 10.95
CA LEU A 232 13.08 -15.45 9.73
C LEU A 232 12.18 -15.20 8.51
N ASN A 233 12.74 -15.24 7.30
CA ASN A 233 11.97 -14.93 6.09
C ASN A 233 10.78 -15.87 5.87
N GLU A 234 10.92 -17.15 6.21
CA GLU A 234 9.88 -18.18 6.15
C GLU A 234 8.85 -18.10 7.27
N GLU A 235 9.09 -17.26 8.28
CA GLU A 235 8.25 -17.13 9.48
C GLU A 235 7.48 -15.82 9.55
N VAL A 236 7.64 -14.91 8.59
CA VAL A 236 7.01 -13.58 8.64
C VAL A 236 5.51 -13.62 8.46
N HIS A 237 4.99 -14.65 7.80
CA HIS A 237 3.57 -14.79 7.49
C HIS A 237 3.02 -16.11 8.04
N TYR A 238 1.75 -16.11 8.42
CA TYR A 238 1.04 -17.34 8.81
C TYR A 238 0.67 -18.21 7.60
N VAL A 239 0.18 -17.59 6.52
CA VAL A 239 -0.32 -18.31 5.35
C VAL A 239 0.23 -17.80 4.01
N TYR A 240 0.52 -16.51 3.88
CA TYR A 240 0.92 -15.91 2.61
C TYR A 240 2.24 -16.55 2.09
N ARG A 241 2.19 -17.07 0.84
CA ARG A 241 3.29 -17.81 0.17
C ARG A 241 3.77 -19.04 0.94
N ARG A 242 2.90 -19.66 1.73
CA ARG A 242 3.23 -20.87 2.49
C ARG A 242 2.46 -22.11 2.02
N LYS A 243 1.98 -22.13 0.76
CA LYS A 243 1.36 -23.33 0.14
C LYS A 243 2.16 -24.58 0.45
N GLY A 244 1.47 -25.65 0.88
CA GLY A 244 2.07 -26.96 1.17
C GLY A 244 2.86 -27.03 2.48
N ARG A 245 3.02 -25.90 3.19
CA ARG A 245 3.70 -25.87 4.49
C ARG A 245 2.70 -26.05 5.64
N PRO A 246 3.11 -26.65 6.75
CA PRO A 246 2.25 -26.80 7.92
C PRO A 246 1.87 -25.41 8.49
N CYS A 247 0.60 -25.24 8.86
CA CYS A 247 0.11 -24.09 9.60
C CYS A 247 0.79 -24.03 10.97
N PHE A 248 1.26 -22.86 11.37
CA PHE A 248 1.91 -22.68 12.68
C PHE A 248 0.97 -22.92 13.88
N MET A 249 -0.34 -22.87 13.65
CA MET A 249 -1.32 -23.00 14.73
C MET A 249 -1.90 -24.41 14.87
N CYS A 250 -2.11 -25.13 13.78
CA CYS A 250 -2.78 -26.45 13.80
C CYS A 250 -2.06 -27.55 13.04
N GLY A 251 -0.94 -27.24 12.39
CA GLY A 251 -0.17 -28.22 11.60
C GLY A 251 -0.75 -28.58 10.23
N THR A 252 -2.01 -28.24 9.95
CA THR A 252 -2.66 -28.52 8.66
C THR A 252 -1.96 -27.77 7.52
N GLU A 253 -1.90 -28.38 6.34
CA GLU A 253 -1.30 -27.79 5.16
C GLU A 253 -2.02 -26.47 4.75
N VAL A 254 -1.25 -25.42 4.47
CA VAL A 254 -1.75 -24.16 3.92
C VAL A 254 -2.11 -24.36 2.45
N LEU A 255 -3.35 -24.04 2.10
CA LEU A 255 -3.89 -24.15 0.75
C LEU A 255 -3.72 -22.85 -0.03
N THR A 256 -3.85 -22.94 -1.36
CA THR A 256 -3.88 -21.79 -2.27
C THR A 256 -4.78 -22.04 -3.45
N GLN A 257 -5.46 -20.96 -3.89
CA GLN A 257 -6.19 -20.93 -5.18
C GLN A 257 -6.18 -19.54 -5.77
N VAL A 258 -6.45 -19.42 -7.06
CA VAL A 258 -6.68 -18.11 -7.70
C VAL A 258 -8.05 -17.58 -7.26
N PHE A 259 -8.06 -16.38 -6.68
CA PHE A 259 -9.25 -15.75 -6.14
C PHE A 259 -9.20 -14.23 -6.36
N GLY A 260 -10.08 -13.72 -7.24
CA GLY A 260 -10.03 -12.31 -7.67
C GLY A 260 -8.75 -11.95 -8.42
N GLY A 261 -8.27 -12.82 -9.31
CA GLY A 261 -7.06 -12.61 -10.12
C GLY A 261 -5.75 -12.66 -9.35
N ARG A 262 -5.77 -13.14 -8.10
CA ARG A 262 -4.58 -13.25 -7.23
C ARG A 262 -4.58 -14.58 -6.47
N ASN A 263 -3.40 -15.11 -6.19
CA ASN A 263 -3.30 -16.29 -5.33
C ASN A 263 -3.72 -15.94 -3.90
N LEU A 264 -4.80 -16.53 -3.45
CA LEU A 264 -5.21 -16.54 -2.06
C LEU A 264 -4.49 -17.69 -1.35
N PHE A 265 -4.13 -17.47 -0.08
CA PHE A 265 -3.54 -18.47 0.81
C PHE A 265 -4.35 -18.53 2.10
N TRP A 266 -4.68 -19.73 2.59
CA TRP A 266 -5.45 -19.90 3.83
C TRP A 266 -5.19 -21.27 4.46
N CYS A 267 -5.49 -21.38 5.75
CA CYS A 267 -5.52 -22.66 6.46
C CYS A 267 -6.97 -23.16 6.54
N PRO A 268 -7.33 -24.32 5.97
CA PRO A 268 -8.73 -24.77 5.93
C PRO A 268 -9.29 -25.13 7.30
N VAL A 269 -8.44 -25.44 8.28
CA VAL A 269 -8.89 -25.75 9.67
C VAL A 269 -8.99 -24.47 10.50
N CYS A 270 -7.97 -23.60 10.47
CA CYS A 270 -8.02 -22.38 11.29
C CYS A 270 -9.00 -21.33 10.77
N GLN A 271 -9.40 -21.42 9.51
CA GLN A 271 -10.31 -20.52 8.80
C GLN A 271 -11.51 -21.31 8.23
N ALA A 272 -11.98 -22.32 8.97
CA ALA A 272 -13.20 -23.04 8.60
C ALA A 272 -14.42 -22.10 8.56
N GLU A 273 -15.44 -22.48 7.78
CA GLU A 273 -16.71 -21.77 7.68
C GLU A 273 -17.54 -21.88 8.95
#